data_437bff886702a7ab829326737160e95e
#
_entry.id   437bff886702a7ab829326737160e95e
#
_cell.length_a   1.000
_cell.length_b   1.000
_cell.length_c   1.000
_cell.angle_alpha   90.00
_cell.angle_beta   90.00
_cell.angle_gamma   90.00
#
_symmetry.space_group_name_H-M   'P 1'
#
loop_
_entity.id
_entity.type
_entity.pdbx_description
1 polymer ?
#
loop_
_entity_poly.entity_id
_entity_poly.type
_entity_poly.pdbx_seq_one_letter_code
_entity_poly.pdbx_strand_id
1 'polypeptide(L)'
;MGQTIIEKNLSHNTGKAVKPGDIVTVNVDRVMLDDIMIPFIVDKFHEMGFAKVWDPDKVVLIYDHLVPASQQDDTRHFRVGDAFVEQYGIKNIHRSDGICHQLMTEAGYVKPGHVVFGTDSHTTTYGCVGAFSTGIGYTEMASILGTGTLWVKVPETIKVVIDGELPSNVMSKDVILRLIGDLGADGATYRALEFTGSAVKSMSIASRTTMANMAIEAGAKCALFTPDEKTEEYCEIQLDDFQKSLAGDPDAVYLKELHYKAEDFVPVMACPSQVDKIRSVSELEGTVIDQVFIGSCTNGRLEDLQAAAEILKGKSVAPYVKLIVTPASRKVYQEAAACGAIRTLVEAGAIVTHPGCGLCCGRTGGILSDGERVVATNNRNFLGRMGTSKVEIYLASPKTAAACAVAGKIVIPEK
;
A
#
# COMPACT_ATOMS: atom_id res chain seq x y z
N MET A 1 -32.61 -2.33 6.48
CA MET A 1 -31.34 -2.46 7.22
C MET A 1 -30.30 -1.83 6.34
N GLY A 2 -29.61 -0.84 6.84
CA GLY A 2 -28.58 -0.13 6.10
C GLY A 2 -27.39 -1.01 5.78
N GLN A 3 -26.62 -0.63 4.77
CA GLN A 3 -25.45 -1.34 4.27
C GLN A 3 -24.17 -0.58 4.57
N THR A 4 -23.09 -1.30 4.87
CA THR A 4 -21.73 -0.76 4.93
C THR A 4 -21.21 -0.51 3.50
N ILE A 5 -20.07 0.19 3.35
CA ILE A 5 -19.49 0.45 2.03
C ILE A 5 -19.24 -0.85 1.27
N ILE A 6 -18.72 -1.89 1.93
CA ILE A 6 -18.42 -3.16 1.26
C ILE A 6 -19.69 -3.90 0.82
N GLU A 7 -20.74 -3.88 1.64
CA GLU A 7 -22.02 -4.49 1.26
C GLU A 7 -22.64 -3.79 0.05
N LYS A 8 -22.59 -2.44 0.00
CA LYS A 8 -23.05 -1.66 -1.19
C LYS A 8 -22.25 -2.01 -2.43
N ASN A 9 -20.92 -2.04 -2.31
CA ASN A 9 -20.04 -2.36 -3.42
C ASN A 9 -20.37 -3.74 -4.00
N LEU A 10 -20.42 -4.77 -3.16
CA LEU A 10 -20.69 -6.15 -3.59
C LEU A 10 -22.15 -6.35 -4.02
N SER A 11 -23.10 -5.64 -3.41
CA SER A 11 -24.51 -5.66 -3.85
C SER A 11 -24.66 -5.11 -5.28
N HIS A 12 -23.99 -3.99 -5.56
CA HIS A 12 -23.99 -3.41 -6.91
C HIS A 12 -23.35 -4.37 -7.93
N ASN A 13 -22.16 -4.89 -7.63
CA ASN A 13 -21.43 -5.79 -8.52
C ASN A 13 -22.20 -7.09 -8.84
N THR A 14 -22.90 -7.64 -7.86
CA THR A 14 -23.67 -8.91 -8.02
C THR A 14 -25.10 -8.71 -8.48
N GLY A 15 -25.60 -7.47 -8.49
CA GLY A 15 -26.99 -7.15 -8.82
C GLY A 15 -28.02 -7.60 -7.79
N LYS A 16 -27.61 -7.95 -6.58
CA LYS A 16 -28.47 -8.38 -5.47
C LYS A 16 -27.97 -7.89 -4.13
N ALA A 17 -28.87 -7.61 -3.19
CA ALA A 17 -28.48 -7.28 -1.84
C ALA A 17 -27.68 -8.41 -1.18
N VAL A 18 -26.55 -8.07 -0.59
CA VAL A 18 -25.70 -9.03 0.14
C VAL A 18 -25.59 -8.60 1.61
N LYS A 19 -25.22 -9.54 2.47
CA LYS A 19 -24.96 -9.32 3.89
C LYS A 19 -23.69 -10.08 4.32
N PRO A 20 -23.07 -9.70 5.44
CA PRO A 20 -21.91 -10.40 5.97
C PRO A 20 -22.15 -11.91 6.10
N GLY A 21 -21.17 -12.70 5.66
CA GLY A 21 -21.22 -14.15 5.66
C GLY A 21 -21.77 -14.78 4.39
N ASP A 22 -22.47 -14.06 3.54
CA ASP A 22 -22.91 -14.57 2.22
C ASP A 22 -21.70 -14.92 1.35
N ILE A 23 -21.83 -16.02 0.59
CA ILE A 23 -20.87 -16.37 -0.46
C ILE A 23 -21.48 -15.96 -1.79
N VAL A 24 -20.77 -15.09 -2.51
CA VAL A 24 -21.23 -14.52 -3.77
C VAL A 24 -20.16 -14.65 -4.85
N THR A 25 -20.59 -14.82 -6.10
CA THR A 25 -19.69 -14.72 -7.25
C THR A 25 -19.69 -13.30 -7.75
N VAL A 26 -18.54 -12.65 -7.73
CA VAL A 26 -18.36 -11.28 -8.21
C VAL A 26 -17.81 -11.25 -9.63
N ASN A 27 -18.19 -10.23 -10.40
CA ASN A 27 -17.59 -9.90 -11.67
C ASN A 27 -16.33 -9.06 -11.43
N VAL A 28 -15.23 -9.42 -12.08
CA VAL A 28 -13.95 -8.74 -11.88
C VAL A 28 -13.81 -7.56 -12.85
N ASP A 29 -13.56 -6.37 -12.29
CA ASP A 29 -13.36 -5.16 -13.09
C ASP A 29 -11.92 -5.01 -13.56
N ARG A 30 -10.94 -5.40 -12.74
CA ARG A 30 -9.51 -5.37 -13.04
C ARG A 30 -8.76 -6.47 -12.32
N VAL A 31 -7.67 -6.91 -12.92
CA VAL A 31 -6.64 -7.70 -12.23
C VAL A 31 -5.28 -7.06 -12.39
N MET A 32 -4.47 -7.14 -11.33
CA MET A 32 -3.07 -6.74 -11.30
C MET A 32 -2.20 -7.99 -11.12
N LEU A 33 -1.25 -8.17 -12.02
CA LEU A 33 -0.23 -9.22 -11.99
C LEU A 33 1.13 -8.57 -11.72
N ASP A 34 1.88 -9.10 -10.77
CA ASP A 34 3.26 -8.69 -10.51
C ASP A 34 4.28 -9.64 -11.15
N ASP A 35 5.53 -9.19 -11.25
CA ASP A 35 6.61 -9.94 -11.89
C ASP A 35 7.08 -11.16 -11.10
N ILE A 36 6.88 -11.22 -9.79
CA ILE A 36 7.25 -12.39 -8.99
C ILE A 36 6.30 -13.55 -9.28
N MET A 37 4.99 -13.27 -9.37
CA MET A 37 3.96 -14.29 -9.43
C MET A 37 3.63 -14.77 -10.84
N ILE A 38 3.99 -13.99 -11.89
CA ILE A 38 3.58 -14.27 -13.27
C ILE A 38 3.94 -15.69 -13.77
N PRO A 39 5.11 -16.29 -13.49
CA PRO A 39 5.40 -17.64 -13.98
C PRO A 39 4.43 -18.68 -13.40
N PHE A 40 4.11 -18.58 -12.10
CA PHE A 40 3.22 -19.52 -11.43
C PHE A 40 1.77 -19.39 -11.91
N ILE A 41 1.36 -18.15 -12.23
CA ILE A 41 0.02 -17.87 -12.79
C ILE A 41 -0.10 -18.47 -14.19
N VAL A 42 0.89 -18.28 -15.05
CA VAL A 42 0.90 -18.79 -16.42
C VAL A 42 0.87 -20.33 -16.44
N ASP A 43 1.71 -20.95 -15.61
CA ASP A 43 1.72 -22.40 -15.48
C ASP A 43 0.33 -22.92 -15.02
N LYS A 44 -0.28 -22.31 -14.01
CA LYS A 44 -1.58 -22.72 -13.50
C LYS A 44 -2.70 -22.44 -14.50
N PHE A 45 -2.64 -21.35 -15.24
CA PHE A 45 -3.61 -20.99 -16.28
C PHE A 45 -3.66 -22.06 -17.39
N HIS A 46 -2.48 -22.52 -17.84
CA HIS A 46 -2.36 -23.59 -18.82
C HIS A 46 -2.80 -24.95 -18.24
N GLU A 47 -2.44 -25.26 -16.99
CA GLU A 47 -2.87 -26.49 -16.30
C GLU A 47 -4.40 -26.57 -16.19
N MET A 48 -5.08 -25.44 -15.98
CA MET A 48 -6.55 -25.37 -15.98
C MET A 48 -7.19 -25.51 -17.35
N GLY A 49 -6.41 -25.55 -18.42
CA GLY A 49 -6.87 -25.75 -19.79
C GLY A 49 -7.52 -24.53 -20.43
N PHE A 50 -7.28 -23.30 -19.91
CA PHE A 50 -7.80 -22.10 -20.51
C PHE A 50 -7.08 -21.78 -21.84
N ALA A 51 -7.85 -21.58 -22.89
CA ALA A 51 -7.33 -21.25 -24.23
C ALA A 51 -7.20 -19.75 -24.46
N LYS A 52 -7.87 -18.93 -23.66
CA LYS A 52 -7.88 -17.45 -23.80
C LYS A 52 -8.08 -16.78 -22.47
N VAL A 53 -7.55 -15.57 -22.34
CA VAL A 53 -7.88 -14.65 -21.26
C VAL A 53 -9.28 -14.08 -21.49
N TRP A 54 -10.08 -13.99 -20.41
CA TRP A 54 -11.48 -13.55 -20.51
C TRP A 54 -11.63 -12.16 -21.11
N ASP A 55 -10.78 -11.22 -20.71
CA ASP A 55 -10.76 -9.84 -21.20
C ASP A 55 -9.35 -9.26 -21.05
N PRO A 56 -8.51 -9.25 -22.13
CA PRO A 56 -7.15 -8.74 -22.07
C PRO A 56 -7.03 -7.27 -21.67
N ASP A 57 -8.06 -6.44 -21.94
CA ASP A 57 -8.04 -5.02 -21.61
C ASP A 57 -8.24 -4.78 -20.09
N LYS A 58 -8.70 -5.78 -19.34
CA LYS A 58 -8.86 -5.75 -17.89
C LYS A 58 -7.65 -6.29 -17.11
N VAL A 59 -6.66 -6.82 -17.79
CA VAL A 59 -5.43 -7.34 -17.18
C VAL A 59 -4.34 -6.30 -17.23
N VAL A 60 -3.68 -6.06 -16.08
CA VAL A 60 -2.52 -5.17 -15.97
C VAL A 60 -1.35 -5.96 -15.44
N LEU A 61 -0.24 -6.04 -16.19
CA LEU A 61 1.02 -6.65 -15.75
C LEU A 61 2.03 -5.56 -15.40
N ILE A 62 2.61 -5.64 -14.20
CA ILE A 62 3.54 -4.63 -13.70
C ILE A 62 4.82 -5.31 -13.22
N TYR A 63 5.95 -4.88 -13.77
CA TYR A 63 7.28 -5.28 -13.32
C TYR A 63 7.81 -4.22 -12.36
N ASP A 64 7.83 -4.56 -11.07
CA ASP A 64 8.20 -3.62 -10.00
C ASP A 64 9.00 -4.23 -8.84
N HIS A 65 8.92 -5.54 -8.63
CA HIS A 65 9.63 -6.23 -7.56
C HIS A 65 11.04 -6.65 -7.97
N LEU A 66 11.22 -7.10 -9.22
CA LEU A 66 12.46 -7.64 -9.76
C LEU A 66 13.20 -6.67 -10.70
N VAL A 67 12.66 -5.47 -10.88
CA VAL A 67 13.22 -4.44 -11.80
C VAL A 67 14.04 -3.40 -11.04
N PRO A 68 15.26 -3.07 -11.54
CA PRO A 68 16.01 -3.81 -12.53
C PRO A 68 16.45 -5.17 -12.00
N ALA A 69 16.56 -6.17 -12.88
CA ALA A 69 16.98 -7.51 -12.48
C ALA A 69 18.31 -7.50 -11.73
N SER A 70 18.34 -8.08 -10.55
CA SER A 70 19.53 -8.19 -9.70
C SER A 70 20.18 -9.58 -9.76
N GLN A 71 19.45 -10.56 -10.30
CA GLN A 71 19.89 -11.94 -10.47
C GLN A 71 19.47 -12.45 -11.85
N GLN A 72 20.20 -13.46 -12.35
CA GLN A 72 19.90 -14.05 -13.66
C GLN A 72 18.48 -14.65 -13.72
N ASP A 73 18.01 -15.26 -12.63
CA ASP A 73 16.68 -15.87 -12.56
C ASP A 73 15.55 -14.83 -12.67
N ASP A 74 15.76 -13.59 -12.23
CA ASP A 74 14.78 -12.51 -12.36
C ASP A 74 14.37 -12.30 -13.83
N THR A 75 15.33 -12.46 -14.78
CA THR A 75 15.07 -12.27 -16.21
C THR A 75 14.15 -13.32 -16.81
N ARG A 76 14.02 -14.51 -16.18
CA ARG A 76 13.06 -15.54 -16.59
C ARG A 76 11.63 -15.08 -16.37
N HIS A 77 11.36 -14.41 -15.25
CA HIS A 77 10.03 -13.89 -14.94
C HIS A 77 9.56 -12.90 -16.01
N PHE A 78 10.45 -11.99 -16.45
CA PHE A 78 10.14 -11.04 -17.52
C PHE A 78 9.84 -11.73 -18.85
N ARG A 79 10.62 -12.75 -19.23
CA ARG A 79 10.40 -13.50 -20.47
C ARG A 79 9.04 -14.20 -20.46
N VAL A 80 8.67 -14.82 -19.34
CA VAL A 80 7.37 -15.50 -19.21
C VAL A 80 6.23 -14.48 -19.30
N GLY A 81 6.35 -13.35 -18.59
CA GLY A 81 5.34 -12.29 -18.65
C GLY A 81 5.22 -11.68 -20.04
N ASP A 82 6.33 -11.37 -20.70
CA ASP A 82 6.33 -10.82 -22.06
C ASP A 82 5.67 -11.77 -23.06
N ALA A 83 6.01 -13.06 -23.00
CA ALA A 83 5.39 -14.07 -23.87
C ALA A 83 3.88 -14.20 -23.60
N PHE A 84 3.47 -14.13 -22.33
CA PHE A 84 2.05 -14.19 -21.95
C PHE A 84 1.25 -13.00 -22.48
N VAL A 85 1.76 -11.78 -22.31
CA VAL A 85 1.06 -10.58 -22.79
C VAL A 85 0.97 -10.53 -24.32
N GLU A 86 2.04 -10.99 -25.01
CA GLU A 86 2.04 -11.08 -26.47
C GLU A 86 1.04 -12.15 -26.98
N GLN A 87 1.06 -13.34 -26.37
CA GLN A 87 0.18 -14.46 -26.76
C GLN A 87 -1.30 -14.11 -26.60
N TYR A 88 -1.68 -13.41 -25.54
CA TYR A 88 -3.09 -13.13 -25.22
C TYR A 88 -3.53 -11.69 -25.52
N GLY A 89 -2.66 -10.88 -26.13
CA GLY A 89 -3.00 -9.53 -26.58
C GLY A 89 -3.23 -8.53 -25.44
N ILE A 90 -2.59 -8.75 -24.27
CA ILE A 90 -2.67 -7.84 -23.13
C ILE A 90 -1.84 -6.58 -23.45
N LYS A 91 -2.46 -5.40 -23.34
CA LYS A 91 -1.82 -4.12 -23.70
C LYS A 91 -1.32 -3.33 -22.49
N ASN A 92 -1.92 -3.57 -21.33
CA ASN A 92 -1.59 -2.83 -20.11
C ASN A 92 -0.38 -3.48 -19.43
N ILE A 93 0.80 -3.05 -19.83
CA ILE A 93 2.06 -3.55 -19.27
C ILE A 93 2.97 -2.39 -18.88
N HIS A 94 3.51 -2.45 -17.65
CA HIS A 94 4.46 -1.51 -17.09
C HIS A 94 5.78 -2.22 -16.76
N ARG A 95 6.90 -1.75 -17.35
CA ARG A 95 8.18 -2.44 -17.24
C ARG A 95 9.16 -1.80 -16.26
N SER A 96 8.96 -0.53 -15.92
CA SER A 96 9.85 0.22 -15.03
C SER A 96 9.23 1.55 -14.58
N ASP A 97 7.90 1.61 -14.54
CA ASP A 97 7.21 2.89 -14.32
C ASP A 97 6.96 3.18 -12.84
N GLY A 98 7.02 2.15 -11.99
CA GLY A 98 6.81 2.29 -10.57
C GLY A 98 6.18 1.06 -9.92
N ILE A 99 5.82 1.20 -8.66
CA ILE A 99 5.23 0.15 -7.84
C ILE A 99 3.79 -0.12 -8.28
N CYS A 100 3.41 -1.39 -8.37
CA CYS A 100 2.09 -1.82 -8.84
C CYS A 100 0.94 -1.12 -8.08
N HIS A 101 1.03 -0.99 -6.77
CA HIS A 101 -0.02 -0.36 -5.96
C HIS A 101 -0.15 1.16 -6.18
N GLN A 102 0.88 1.82 -6.69
CA GLN A 102 0.81 3.21 -7.13
C GLN A 102 0.25 3.29 -8.55
N LEU A 103 0.78 2.50 -9.47
CA LEU A 103 0.44 2.58 -10.89
C LEU A 103 -1.03 2.23 -11.17
N MET A 104 -1.61 1.28 -10.43
CA MET A 104 -3.01 0.88 -10.62
C MET A 104 -4.00 2.02 -10.41
N THR A 105 -3.73 2.92 -9.47
CA THR A 105 -4.55 4.11 -9.23
C THR A 105 -4.10 5.29 -10.07
N GLU A 106 -2.79 5.54 -10.17
CA GLU A 106 -2.20 6.66 -10.90
C GLU A 106 -2.51 6.65 -12.41
N ALA A 107 -2.54 5.44 -13.01
CA ALA A 107 -2.85 5.27 -14.43
C ALA A 107 -4.36 5.07 -14.72
N GLY A 108 -5.24 5.27 -13.72
CA GLY A 108 -6.68 5.23 -13.87
C GLY A 108 -7.28 3.82 -14.12
N TYR A 109 -6.53 2.75 -13.80
CA TYR A 109 -7.04 1.38 -13.92
C TYR A 109 -8.11 1.07 -12.89
N VAL A 110 -8.06 1.69 -11.73
CA VAL A 110 -9.01 1.50 -10.64
C VAL A 110 -9.88 2.73 -10.47
N LYS A 111 -11.17 2.49 -10.29
CA LYS A 111 -12.19 3.53 -10.04
C LYS A 111 -13.01 3.17 -8.80
N PRO A 112 -13.65 4.16 -8.15
CA PRO A 112 -14.60 3.91 -7.08
C PRO A 112 -15.64 2.87 -7.46
N GLY A 113 -15.92 1.94 -6.56
CA GLY A 113 -16.90 0.87 -6.78
C GLY A 113 -16.38 -0.35 -7.56
N HIS A 114 -15.19 -0.31 -8.14
CA HIS A 114 -14.60 -1.47 -8.82
C HIS A 114 -14.35 -2.63 -7.85
N VAL A 115 -14.38 -3.85 -8.39
CA VAL A 115 -13.93 -5.09 -7.77
C VAL A 115 -12.60 -5.50 -8.40
N VAL A 116 -11.51 -5.42 -7.64
CA VAL A 116 -10.14 -5.57 -8.13
C VAL A 116 -9.38 -6.65 -7.35
N PHE A 117 -8.71 -7.53 -8.07
CA PHE A 117 -7.83 -8.53 -7.47
C PHE A 117 -6.40 -8.35 -7.94
N GLY A 118 -5.45 -8.60 -7.05
CA GLY A 118 -4.03 -8.57 -7.37
C GLY A 118 -3.29 -9.76 -6.79
N THR A 119 -2.10 -10.03 -7.28
CA THR A 119 -1.26 -11.13 -6.82
C THR A 119 -0.38 -10.76 -5.63
N ASP A 120 -0.34 -9.48 -5.26
CA ASP A 120 0.31 -8.99 -4.04
C ASP A 120 -0.70 -8.75 -2.91
N SER A 121 -0.30 -9.04 -1.67
CA SER A 121 -1.13 -8.90 -0.47
C SER A 121 -1.59 -7.46 -0.20
N HIS A 122 -0.79 -6.45 -0.59
CA HIS A 122 -1.14 -5.03 -0.41
C HIS A 122 -2.11 -4.49 -1.49
N THR A 123 -2.73 -5.35 -2.27
CA THR A 123 -3.83 -4.99 -3.19
C THR A 123 -5.01 -4.30 -2.47
N THR A 124 -5.12 -4.44 -1.15
CA THR A 124 -6.05 -3.65 -0.30
C THR A 124 -5.92 -2.14 -0.50
N THR A 125 -4.79 -1.68 -1.03
CA THR A 125 -4.44 -0.27 -1.31
C THR A 125 -5.53 0.49 -2.07
N TYR A 126 -6.20 -0.15 -3.03
CA TYR A 126 -7.12 0.56 -3.93
C TYR A 126 -8.44 0.95 -3.26
N GLY A 127 -8.67 0.48 -2.04
CA GLY A 127 -9.77 1.00 -1.22
C GLY A 127 -9.62 2.48 -0.84
N CYS A 128 -8.44 3.08 -1.02
CA CYS A 128 -8.20 4.51 -0.86
C CYS A 128 -9.09 5.38 -1.75
N VAL A 129 -9.55 4.84 -2.90
CA VAL A 129 -10.50 5.48 -3.82
C VAL A 129 -11.90 4.82 -3.77
N GLY A 130 -12.17 3.96 -2.79
CA GLY A 130 -13.48 3.31 -2.62
C GLY A 130 -13.71 2.07 -3.48
N ALA A 131 -12.66 1.41 -3.96
CA ALA A 131 -12.75 0.13 -4.66
C ALA A 131 -12.66 -1.04 -3.69
N PHE A 132 -13.47 -2.09 -3.87
CA PHE A 132 -13.20 -3.37 -3.21
C PHE A 132 -11.97 -3.99 -3.85
N SER A 133 -10.91 -4.12 -3.08
CA SER A 133 -9.65 -4.67 -3.59
C SER A 133 -8.95 -5.54 -2.57
N THR A 134 -8.39 -6.66 -3.04
CA THR A 134 -7.73 -7.63 -2.16
C THR A 134 -6.71 -8.49 -2.91
N GLY A 135 -5.66 -8.91 -2.18
CA GLY A 135 -4.69 -9.89 -2.67
C GLY A 135 -5.27 -11.30 -2.69
N ILE A 136 -4.89 -12.07 -3.71
CA ILE A 136 -5.27 -13.47 -3.90
C ILE A 136 -4.07 -14.31 -4.34
N GLY A 137 -4.18 -15.62 -4.23
CA GLY A 137 -3.16 -16.57 -4.69
C GLY A 137 -3.13 -16.71 -6.21
N TYR A 138 -2.04 -17.28 -6.72
CA TYR A 138 -1.86 -17.49 -8.17
C TYR A 138 -2.90 -18.45 -8.78
N THR A 139 -3.45 -19.37 -7.99
CA THR A 139 -4.48 -20.31 -8.44
C THR A 139 -5.81 -19.59 -8.72
N GLU A 140 -6.26 -18.75 -7.79
CA GLU A 140 -7.44 -17.91 -7.95
C GLU A 140 -7.25 -16.92 -9.09
N MET A 141 -6.05 -16.32 -9.21
CA MET A 141 -5.75 -15.40 -10.30
C MET A 141 -5.82 -16.10 -11.67
N ALA A 142 -5.26 -17.28 -11.81
CA ALA A 142 -5.37 -18.08 -13.04
C ALA A 142 -6.85 -18.39 -13.40
N SER A 143 -7.68 -18.70 -12.40
CA SER A 143 -9.12 -18.89 -12.60
C SER A 143 -9.80 -17.61 -13.09
N ILE A 144 -9.51 -16.44 -12.49
CA ILE A 144 -10.08 -15.16 -12.93
C ILE A 144 -9.65 -14.86 -14.37
N LEU A 145 -8.38 -15.08 -14.72
CA LEU A 145 -7.92 -14.87 -16.10
C LEU A 145 -8.70 -15.67 -17.13
N GLY A 146 -9.17 -16.86 -16.77
CA GLY A 146 -10.00 -17.68 -17.66
C GLY A 146 -11.50 -17.34 -17.64
N THR A 147 -12.03 -16.85 -16.50
CA THR A 147 -13.49 -16.75 -16.28
C THR A 147 -14.00 -15.32 -16.09
N GLY A 148 -13.17 -14.39 -15.65
CA GLY A 148 -13.57 -13.02 -15.27
C GLY A 148 -14.35 -12.91 -13.97
N THR A 149 -14.42 -13.99 -13.18
CA THR A 149 -15.20 -14.06 -11.93
C THR A 149 -14.45 -14.73 -10.80
N LEU A 150 -14.83 -14.41 -9.57
CA LEU A 150 -14.35 -15.10 -8.38
C LEU A 150 -15.47 -15.16 -7.33
N TRP A 151 -15.53 -16.24 -6.55
CA TRP A 151 -16.37 -16.26 -5.37
C TRP A 151 -15.69 -15.56 -4.20
N VAL A 152 -16.46 -14.81 -3.43
CA VAL A 152 -15.99 -14.15 -2.20
C VAL A 152 -17.02 -14.35 -1.10
N LYS A 153 -16.55 -14.49 0.13
CA LYS A 153 -17.41 -14.37 1.30
C LYS A 153 -17.49 -12.90 1.66
N VAL A 154 -18.67 -12.33 1.81
CA VAL A 154 -18.87 -10.95 2.24
C VAL A 154 -18.31 -10.77 3.63
N PRO A 155 -17.29 -9.90 3.85
CA PRO A 155 -16.70 -9.71 5.18
C PRO A 155 -17.62 -8.88 6.08
N GLU A 156 -17.53 -9.11 7.39
CA GLU A 156 -18.03 -8.16 8.38
C GLU A 156 -17.14 -6.89 8.38
N THR A 157 -17.70 -5.77 8.76
CA THR A 157 -17.00 -4.49 8.74
C THR A 157 -16.67 -4.00 10.15
N ILE A 158 -15.43 -3.55 10.34
CA ILE A 158 -15.00 -2.75 11.48
C ILE A 158 -14.96 -1.29 11.02
N LYS A 159 -15.74 -0.44 11.67
CA LYS A 159 -15.74 1.00 11.39
C LYS A 159 -14.67 1.70 12.23
N VAL A 160 -13.88 2.54 11.59
CA VAL A 160 -12.83 3.34 12.23
C VAL A 160 -13.16 4.82 12.03
N VAL A 161 -13.54 5.48 13.12
CA VAL A 161 -13.89 6.91 13.14
C VAL A 161 -12.72 7.69 13.72
N ILE A 162 -12.21 8.65 12.96
CA ILE A 162 -11.11 9.53 13.41
C ILE A 162 -11.58 10.97 13.21
N ASP A 163 -11.81 11.67 14.31
CA ASP A 163 -12.28 13.05 14.31
C ASP A 163 -11.23 14.01 14.86
N GLY A 164 -11.26 15.27 14.42
CA GLY A 164 -10.36 16.34 14.82
C GLY A 164 -9.25 16.59 13.80
N GLU A 165 -8.10 17.11 14.25
CA GLU A 165 -6.96 17.45 13.42
C GLU A 165 -5.69 16.74 13.92
N LEU A 166 -4.93 16.13 13.03
CA LEU A 166 -3.67 15.48 13.37
C LEU A 166 -2.61 16.51 13.77
N PRO A 167 -1.81 16.24 14.80
CA PRO A 167 -0.62 17.05 15.13
C PRO A 167 0.32 17.17 13.92
N SER A 168 0.98 18.31 13.77
CA SER A 168 1.82 18.60 12.60
C SER A 168 3.00 17.62 12.38
N ASN A 169 3.45 16.94 13.43
CA ASN A 169 4.51 15.94 13.37
C ASN A 169 3.99 14.49 13.23
N VAL A 170 2.67 14.29 13.07
CA VAL A 170 2.02 13.00 12.87
C VAL A 170 1.60 12.86 11.41
N MET A 171 1.83 11.70 10.80
CA MET A 171 1.40 11.36 9.45
C MET A 171 0.43 10.17 9.48
N SER A 172 -0.26 9.91 8.37
CA SER A 172 -1.17 8.76 8.24
C SER A 172 -0.52 7.41 8.55
N LYS A 173 0.80 7.31 8.38
CA LYS A 173 1.59 6.14 8.80
C LYS A 173 1.54 5.92 10.31
N ASP A 174 1.67 6.97 11.10
CA ASP A 174 1.58 6.89 12.56
C ASP A 174 0.17 6.45 12.98
N VAL A 175 -0.86 6.95 12.27
CA VAL A 175 -2.26 6.60 12.51
C VAL A 175 -2.52 5.11 12.27
N ILE A 176 -2.11 4.59 11.11
CA ILE A 176 -2.34 3.17 10.79
C ILE A 176 -1.50 2.23 11.64
N LEU A 177 -0.26 2.59 11.98
CA LEU A 177 0.56 1.81 12.91
C LEU A 177 -0.10 1.74 14.30
N ARG A 178 -0.62 2.86 14.83
CA ARG A 178 -1.36 2.87 16.08
C ARG A 178 -2.58 1.96 16.01
N LEU A 179 -3.37 2.04 14.94
CA LEU A 179 -4.55 1.19 14.74
C LEU A 179 -4.18 -0.30 14.70
N ILE A 180 -3.09 -0.67 14.00
CA ILE A 180 -2.58 -2.05 13.96
C ILE A 180 -2.16 -2.51 15.36
N GLY A 181 -1.51 -1.64 16.15
CA GLY A 181 -1.16 -1.94 17.53
C GLY A 181 -2.37 -2.18 18.43
N ASP A 182 -3.45 -1.43 18.23
CA ASP A 182 -4.68 -1.55 19.01
C ASP A 182 -5.54 -2.76 18.60
N LEU A 183 -5.48 -3.16 17.33
CA LEU A 183 -6.19 -4.34 16.80
C LEU A 183 -5.41 -5.64 16.99
N GLY A 184 -4.07 -5.59 16.90
CA GLY A 184 -3.21 -6.75 16.70
C GLY A 184 -3.06 -7.13 15.22
N ALA A 185 -2.06 -7.92 14.90
CA ALA A 185 -1.76 -8.35 13.51
C ALA A 185 -2.86 -9.26 12.89
N ASP A 186 -3.76 -9.81 13.70
CA ASP A 186 -4.86 -10.69 13.30
C ASP A 186 -6.26 -10.15 13.66
N GLY A 187 -6.34 -8.99 14.32
CA GLY A 187 -7.59 -8.45 14.87
C GLY A 187 -8.64 -8.06 13.83
N ALA A 188 -8.26 -7.88 12.57
CA ALA A 188 -9.16 -7.66 11.45
C ALA A 188 -9.18 -8.83 10.44
N THR A 189 -8.75 -10.03 10.85
CA THR A 189 -8.67 -11.19 9.93
C THR A 189 -9.97 -11.42 9.20
N TYR A 190 -9.90 -11.34 7.87
CA TYR A 190 -11.04 -11.44 6.95
C TYR A 190 -12.17 -10.44 7.23
N ARG A 191 -11.86 -9.24 7.72
CA ARG A 191 -12.81 -8.13 7.94
C ARG A 191 -12.53 -7.02 6.94
N ALA A 192 -13.56 -6.21 6.66
CA ALA A 192 -13.38 -4.93 6.00
C ALA A 192 -13.09 -3.85 7.07
N LEU A 193 -12.17 -2.94 6.79
CA LEU A 193 -12.02 -1.69 7.54
C LEU A 193 -12.71 -0.57 6.78
N GLU A 194 -13.59 0.17 7.43
CA GLU A 194 -14.25 1.36 6.87
C GLU A 194 -13.80 2.59 7.63
N PHE A 195 -13.06 3.47 6.96
CA PHE A 195 -12.49 4.68 7.55
C PHE A 195 -13.41 5.89 7.35
N THR A 196 -13.71 6.61 8.42
CA THR A 196 -14.59 7.79 8.42
C THR A 196 -14.19 8.80 9.51
N GLY A 197 -14.86 9.93 9.55
CA GLY A 197 -14.59 11.01 10.49
C GLY A 197 -13.97 12.23 9.83
N SER A 198 -13.91 13.35 10.57
CA SER A 198 -13.47 14.64 10.02
C SER A 198 -11.97 14.63 9.65
N ALA A 199 -11.12 13.97 10.44
CA ALA A 199 -9.71 13.81 10.13
C ALA A 199 -9.51 12.96 8.86
N VAL A 200 -10.29 11.89 8.66
CA VAL A 200 -10.22 11.06 7.46
C VAL A 200 -10.64 11.83 6.21
N LYS A 201 -11.68 12.67 6.29
CA LYS A 201 -12.10 13.55 5.20
C LYS A 201 -11.02 14.56 4.81
N SER A 202 -10.25 15.05 5.77
CA SER A 202 -9.16 16.00 5.51
C SER A 202 -7.95 15.35 4.83
N MET A 203 -7.75 14.03 4.96
CA MET A 203 -6.62 13.29 4.37
C MET A 203 -6.57 13.42 2.86
N SER A 204 -5.34 13.55 2.33
CA SER A 204 -5.05 13.40 0.90
C SER A 204 -5.29 11.95 0.44
N ILE A 205 -5.40 11.72 -0.87
CA ILE A 205 -5.45 10.36 -1.42
C ILE A 205 -4.16 9.60 -1.07
N ALA A 206 -3.00 10.25 -1.05
CA ALA A 206 -1.75 9.63 -0.64
C ALA A 206 -1.79 9.13 0.82
N SER A 207 -2.35 9.91 1.73
CA SER A 207 -2.56 9.51 3.13
C SER A 207 -3.56 8.35 3.26
N ARG A 208 -4.69 8.39 2.53
CA ARG A 208 -5.66 7.28 2.47
C ARG A 208 -5.02 6.00 1.90
N THR A 209 -4.15 6.17 0.90
CA THR A 209 -3.40 5.04 0.28
C THR A 209 -2.50 4.36 1.31
N THR A 210 -1.77 5.10 2.15
CA THR A 210 -0.96 4.54 3.23
C THR A 210 -1.80 3.70 4.18
N MET A 211 -2.96 4.20 4.59
CA MET A 211 -3.84 3.50 5.53
C MET A 211 -4.48 2.25 4.91
N ALA A 212 -5.00 2.36 3.67
CA ALA A 212 -5.58 1.22 2.97
C ALA A 212 -4.53 0.13 2.67
N ASN A 213 -3.31 0.53 2.30
CA ASN A 213 -2.20 -0.37 2.05
C ASN A 213 -1.87 -1.23 3.27
N MET A 214 -1.74 -0.61 4.44
CA MET A 214 -1.33 -1.29 5.65
C MET A 214 -2.46 -2.02 6.40
N ALA A 215 -3.69 -1.92 5.97
CA ALA A 215 -4.81 -2.62 6.58
C ALA A 215 -4.63 -4.14 6.59
N ILE A 216 -3.96 -4.70 5.58
CA ILE A 216 -3.62 -6.13 5.52
C ILE A 216 -2.73 -6.57 6.68
N GLU A 217 -1.94 -5.67 7.27
CA GLU A 217 -1.06 -5.98 8.39
C GLU A 217 -1.82 -6.20 9.72
N ALA A 218 -3.12 -5.83 9.77
CA ALA A 218 -4.06 -6.25 10.81
C ALA A 218 -4.90 -7.47 10.38
N GLY A 219 -4.60 -8.09 9.23
CA GLY A 219 -5.35 -9.22 8.66
C GLY A 219 -6.58 -8.81 7.85
N ALA A 220 -6.83 -7.52 7.58
CA ALA A 220 -8.01 -7.07 6.87
C ALA A 220 -8.08 -7.61 5.44
N LYS A 221 -9.30 -7.99 5.00
CA LYS A 221 -9.57 -8.41 3.62
C LYS A 221 -9.53 -7.23 2.66
N CYS A 222 -10.02 -6.09 3.09
CA CYS A 222 -10.00 -4.81 2.35
C CYS A 222 -10.11 -3.65 3.33
N ALA A 223 -9.81 -2.45 2.85
CA ALA A 223 -9.99 -1.20 3.59
C ALA A 223 -10.57 -0.15 2.66
N LEU A 224 -11.59 0.56 3.10
CA LEU A 224 -12.41 1.40 2.22
C LEU A 224 -12.56 2.81 2.79
N PHE A 225 -12.48 3.77 1.87
CA PHE A 225 -12.76 5.18 2.10
C PHE A 225 -13.95 5.58 1.24
N THR A 226 -14.82 6.44 1.77
CA THR A 226 -15.88 7.06 0.99
C THR A 226 -15.28 7.93 -0.11
N PRO A 227 -15.63 7.72 -1.39
CA PRO A 227 -15.22 8.60 -2.48
C PRO A 227 -15.77 10.03 -2.27
N ASP A 228 -14.97 11.03 -2.58
CA ASP A 228 -15.27 12.45 -2.44
C ASP A 228 -14.61 13.27 -3.55
N GLU A 229 -14.65 14.61 -3.44
CA GLU A 229 -14.07 15.52 -4.43
C GLU A 229 -12.56 15.28 -4.64
N LYS A 230 -11.83 14.87 -3.61
CA LYS A 230 -10.41 14.50 -3.75
C LYS A 230 -10.23 13.24 -4.58
N THR A 231 -11.19 12.32 -4.49
CA THR A 231 -11.22 11.10 -5.32
C THR A 231 -11.53 11.46 -6.78
N GLU A 232 -12.47 12.39 -7.03
CA GLU A 232 -12.77 12.89 -8.38
C GLU A 232 -11.52 13.52 -9.01
N GLU A 233 -10.86 14.41 -8.27
CA GLU A 233 -9.63 15.08 -8.73
C GLU A 233 -8.50 14.09 -9.02
N TYR A 234 -8.25 13.16 -8.10
CA TYR A 234 -7.16 12.18 -8.24
C TYR A 234 -7.39 11.18 -9.38
N CYS A 235 -8.62 10.70 -9.54
CA CYS A 235 -8.99 9.74 -10.58
C CYS A 235 -9.34 10.41 -11.92
N GLU A 236 -9.37 11.75 -11.98
CA GLU A 236 -9.77 12.53 -13.15
C GLU A 236 -11.15 12.12 -13.70
N ILE A 237 -12.13 11.93 -12.80
CA ILE A 237 -13.50 11.51 -13.11
C ILE A 237 -14.52 12.40 -12.42
N GLN A 238 -15.77 12.31 -12.86
CA GLN A 238 -16.95 12.72 -12.08
C GLN A 238 -17.60 11.46 -11.51
N LEU A 239 -17.88 11.47 -10.19
CA LEU A 239 -18.57 10.36 -9.55
C LEU A 239 -20.00 10.27 -10.03
N ASP A 240 -20.44 9.07 -10.43
CA ASP A 240 -21.83 8.77 -10.72
C ASP A 240 -22.66 8.61 -9.40
N ASP A 241 -23.96 8.38 -9.53
CA ASP A 241 -24.87 8.29 -8.39
C ASP A 241 -24.55 7.10 -7.48
N PHE A 242 -24.12 5.97 -8.04
CA PHE A 242 -23.70 4.82 -7.25
C PHE A 242 -22.40 5.12 -6.49
N GLN A 243 -21.40 5.67 -7.16
CA GLN A 243 -20.11 6.01 -6.55
C GLN A 243 -20.27 7.04 -5.42
N LYS A 244 -21.15 8.03 -5.58
CA LYS A 244 -21.53 9.00 -4.53
C LYS A 244 -22.24 8.34 -3.35
N SER A 245 -22.94 7.23 -3.58
CA SER A 245 -23.62 6.47 -2.53
C SER A 245 -22.69 5.55 -1.71
N LEU A 246 -21.40 5.39 -2.11
CA LEU A 246 -20.44 4.52 -1.45
C LEU A 246 -19.98 5.11 -0.10
N ALA A 247 -20.91 5.17 0.84
CA ALA A 247 -20.67 5.44 2.25
C ALA A 247 -21.56 4.49 3.07
N GLY A 248 -21.15 4.13 4.26
CA GLY A 248 -22.01 3.33 5.15
C GLY A 248 -23.30 4.07 5.47
N ASP A 249 -24.42 3.36 5.41
CA ASP A 249 -25.71 3.94 5.79
C ASP A 249 -25.75 4.29 7.28
N PRO A 250 -26.57 5.26 7.70
CA PRO A 250 -26.66 5.64 9.12
C PRO A 250 -27.09 4.50 10.04
N ASP A 251 -27.87 3.55 9.52
CA ASP A 251 -28.33 2.34 10.22
C ASP A 251 -27.59 1.06 9.81
N ALA A 252 -26.42 1.19 9.18
CA ALA A 252 -25.54 0.05 8.88
C ALA A 252 -25.06 -0.63 10.17
N VAL A 253 -24.96 -1.95 10.12
CA VAL A 253 -24.50 -2.73 11.26
C VAL A 253 -23.02 -3.08 11.11
N TYR A 254 -22.23 -2.67 12.09
CA TYR A 254 -20.80 -2.93 12.14
C TYR A 254 -20.49 -4.00 13.20
N LEU A 255 -19.48 -4.84 12.92
CA LEU A 255 -18.97 -5.81 13.92
C LEU A 255 -18.42 -5.08 15.15
N LYS A 256 -17.73 -3.96 14.90
CA LYS A 256 -17.11 -3.11 15.94
C LYS A 256 -16.96 -1.69 15.39
N GLU A 257 -17.06 -0.70 16.27
CA GLU A 257 -16.70 0.68 15.99
C GLU A 257 -15.52 1.10 16.87
N LEU A 258 -14.51 1.70 16.26
CA LEU A 258 -13.34 2.26 16.94
C LEU A 258 -13.37 3.78 16.74
N HIS A 259 -13.25 4.52 17.83
CA HIS A 259 -13.30 5.98 17.83
C HIS A 259 -11.99 6.55 18.33
N TYR A 260 -11.38 7.43 17.54
CA TYR A 260 -10.13 8.12 17.85
C TYR A 260 -10.31 9.63 17.74
N LYS A 261 -9.63 10.35 18.62
CA LYS A 261 -9.40 11.78 18.48
C LYS A 261 -8.07 11.99 17.80
N ALA A 262 -8.06 12.75 16.72
CA ALA A 262 -6.85 12.95 15.92
C ALA A 262 -5.72 13.61 16.73
N GLU A 263 -6.05 14.46 17.69
CA GLU A 263 -5.12 15.15 18.57
C GLU A 263 -4.36 14.22 19.53
N ASP A 264 -4.90 13.01 19.78
CA ASP A 264 -4.28 12.03 20.69
C ASP A 264 -3.19 11.17 19.99
N PHE A 265 -3.05 11.29 18.67
CA PHE A 265 -2.00 10.60 17.96
C PHE A 265 -0.63 11.25 18.19
N VAL A 266 0.37 10.43 18.35
CA VAL A 266 1.77 10.82 18.49
C VAL A 266 2.61 10.02 17.49
N PRO A 267 3.82 10.49 17.12
CA PRO A 267 4.74 9.68 16.34
C PRO A 267 5.02 8.35 17.01
N VAL A 268 4.84 7.26 16.25
CA VAL A 268 5.01 5.88 16.74
C VAL A 268 5.90 5.07 15.80
N MET A 269 6.41 3.95 16.32
CA MET A 269 7.14 2.95 15.54
C MET A 269 6.62 1.54 15.81
N ALA A 270 6.55 0.73 14.76
CA ALA A 270 6.47 -0.72 14.94
C ALA A 270 7.88 -1.26 15.21
N CYS A 271 8.06 -1.89 16.37
CA CYS A 271 9.33 -2.46 16.78
C CYS A 271 9.62 -3.79 16.08
N PRO A 272 10.91 -4.19 15.94
CA PRO A 272 11.28 -5.49 15.39
C PRO A 272 10.62 -6.64 16.17
N SER A 273 10.16 -7.64 15.58
CA SER A 273 9.98 -8.19 14.24
C SER A 273 8.47 -8.44 14.00
N GLN A 274 7.65 -7.58 14.60
CA GLN A 274 6.18 -7.65 14.59
C GLN A 274 5.60 -6.26 14.31
N VAL A 275 4.69 -6.18 13.34
CA VAL A 275 4.12 -4.91 12.89
C VAL A 275 3.16 -4.28 13.92
N ASP A 276 2.57 -5.10 14.79
CA ASP A 276 1.66 -4.69 15.86
C ASP A 276 2.35 -4.36 17.20
N LYS A 277 3.67 -4.55 17.27
CA LYS A 277 4.46 -4.18 18.44
C LYS A 277 4.77 -2.68 18.42
N ILE A 278 3.77 -1.87 18.68
CA ILE A 278 3.85 -0.41 18.58
C ILE A 278 4.39 0.20 19.88
N ARG A 279 5.28 1.19 19.71
CA ARG A 279 5.74 2.08 20.79
C ARG A 279 5.79 3.52 20.32
N SER A 280 5.64 4.46 21.24
CA SER A 280 5.91 5.87 20.93
C SER A 280 7.40 6.06 20.61
N VAL A 281 7.69 7.00 19.69
CA VAL A 281 9.07 7.33 19.34
C VAL A 281 9.87 7.76 20.56
N SER A 282 9.22 8.45 21.50
CA SER A 282 9.83 8.89 22.77
C SER A 282 10.37 7.76 23.65
N GLU A 283 9.74 6.58 23.60
CA GLU A 283 10.21 5.41 24.35
C GLU A 283 11.45 4.75 23.75
N LEU A 284 11.73 5.02 22.48
CA LEU A 284 12.83 4.42 21.71
C LEU A 284 13.99 5.40 21.50
N GLU A 285 13.84 6.63 21.97
CA GLU A 285 14.78 7.73 21.73
C GLU A 285 16.20 7.36 22.14
N GLY A 286 17.17 7.73 21.29
CA GLY A 286 18.59 7.44 21.51
C GLY A 286 19.07 6.10 20.93
N THR A 287 18.19 5.20 20.46
CA THR A 287 18.60 3.96 19.79
C THR A 287 19.36 4.29 18.50
N VAL A 288 20.63 3.89 18.43
CA VAL A 288 21.50 4.11 17.25
C VAL A 288 21.03 3.26 16.08
N ILE A 289 21.08 3.84 14.88
CA ILE A 289 20.65 3.19 13.63
C ILE A 289 21.75 3.23 12.57
N ASP A 290 21.75 2.29 11.64
CA ASP A 290 22.74 2.15 10.58
C ASP A 290 22.19 2.59 9.21
N GLN A 291 20.88 2.49 9.03
CA GLN A 291 20.24 2.79 7.76
C GLN A 291 18.85 3.40 7.95
N VAL A 292 18.45 4.23 6.99
CA VAL A 292 17.07 4.70 6.85
C VAL A 292 16.58 4.38 5.43
N PHE A 293 15.35 3.91 5.33
CA PHE A 293 14.66 3.71 4.06
C PHE A 293 13.37 4.51 4.01
N ILE A 294 13.24 5.38 3.01
CA ILE A 294 12.01 6.15 2.73
C ILE A 294 11.51 5.75 1.34
N GLY A 295 10.31 5.21 1.26
CA GLY A 295 9.78 4.71 0.00
C GLY A 295 8.71 3.64 0.19
N SER A 296 8.62 2.75 -0.77
CA SER A 296 7.63 1.68 -0.91
C SER A 296 6.23 2.15 -1.31
N CYS A 297 5.32 1.20 -1.52
CA CYS A 297 3.91 1.49 -1.81
C CYS A 297 3.16 2.18 -0.67
N THR A 298 3.71 2.16 0.54
CA THR A 298 3.14 2.91 1.69
C THR A 298 3.50 4.38 1.68
N ASN A 299 4.78 4.73 1.54
CA ASN A 299 5.28 6.10 1.76
C ASN A 299 6.41 6.48 0.79
N GLY A 300 6.18 6.31 -0.52
CA GLY A 300 7.08 6.78 -1.58
C GLY A 300 6.42 7.82 -2.49
N ARG A 301 5.28 8.41 -2.11
CA ARG A 301 4.54 9.40 -2.88
C ARG A 301 5.11 10.81 -2.70
N LEU A 302 4.66 11.76 -3.52
CA LEU A 302 5.18 13.12 -3.53
C LEU A 302 5.15 13.78 -2.15
N GLU A 303 4.02 13.70 -1.42
CA GLU A 303 3.91 14.28 -0.07
C GLU A 303 4.88 13.66 0.94
N ASP A 304 5.17 12.36 0.82
CA ASP A 304 6.13 11.66 1.67
C ASP A 304 7.55 12.16 1.44
N LEU A 305 7.93 12.32 0.16
CA LEU A 305 9.24 12.83 -0.25
C LEU A 305 9.42 14.31 0.11
N GLN A 306 8.37 15.11 -0.01
CA GLN A 306 8.36 16.51 0.40
C GLN A 306 8.52 16.64 1.93
N ALA A 307 7.77 15.84 2.70
CA ALA A 307 7.87 15.84 4.16
C ALA A 307 9.28 15.45 4.64
N ALA A 308 9.90 14.47 4.00
CA ALA A 308 11.28 14.08 4.28
C ALA A 308 12.28 15.16 3.88
N ALA A 309 12.10 15.76 2.69
CA ALA A 309 12.97 16.82 2.20
C ALA A 309 12.90 18.08 3.07
N GLU A 310 11.73 18.42 3.60
CA GLU A 310 11.56 19.55 4.52
C GLU A 310 12.43 19.39 5.78
N ILE A 311 12.42 18.19 6.38
CA ILE A 311 13.23 17.89 7.56
C ILE A 311 14.74 17.90 7.25
N LEU A 312 15.12 17.42 6.07
CA LEU A 312 16.51 17.30 5.63
C LEU A 312 17.09 18.61 5.06
N LYS A 313 16.24 19.61 4.81
CA LYS A 313 16.66 20.89 4.19
C LYS A 313 17.75 21.59 5.01
N GLY A 314 18.92 21.80 4.38
CA GLY A 314 20.08 22.44 5.01
C GLY A 314 20.77 21.61 6.08
N LYS A 315 20.40 20.33 6.20
CA LYS A 315 21.01 19.36 7.11
C LYS A 315 21.69 18.25 6.30
N SER A 316 22.54 17.47 6.95
CA SER A 316 23.17 16.29 6.36
C SER A 316 22.76 15.03 7.12
N VAL A 317 22.67 13.93 6.42
CA VAL A 317 22.53 12.59 7.01
C VAL A 317 23.76 12.31 7.90
N ALA A 318 23.55 11.67 9.04
CA ALA A 318 24.64 11.29 9.93
C ALA A 318 25.70 10.46 9.18
N PRO A 319 27.02 10.73 9.35
CA PRO A 319 28.07 10.18 8.48
C PRO A 319 28.10 8.66 8.36
N TYR A 320 27.59 7.94 9.35
CA TYR A 320 27.56 6.47 9.39
C TYR A 320 26.21 5.87 9.01
N VAL A 321 25.21 6.71 8.67
CA VAL A 321 23.89 6.27 8.27
C VAL A 321 23.75 6.27 6.75
N LYS A 322 23.23 5.21 6.19
CA LYS A 322 22.81 5.16 4.78
C LYS A 322 21.35 5.57 4.67
N LEU A 323 21.04 6.67 3.99
CA LEU A 323 19.68 7.05 3.67
C LEU A 323 19.35 6.62 2.23
N ILE A 324 18.39 5.72 2.08
CA ILE A 324 17.90 5.26 0.77
C ILE A 324 16.49 5.78 0.57
N VAL A 325 16.24 6.38 -0.59
CA VAL A 325 14.93 6.93 -0.96
C VAL A 325 14.47 6.33 -2.29
N THR A 326 13.27 5.75 -2.30
CA THR A 326 12.66 5.14 -3.49
C THR A 326 11.30 5.77 -3.78
N PRO A 327 11.19 6.61 -4.83
CA PRO A 327 9.91 7.16 -5.27
C PRO A 327 8.94 6.05 -5.70
N ALA A 328 7.63 6.24 -5.50
CA ALA A 328 6.63 5.22 -5.80
C ALA A 328 6.41 5.00 -7.30
N SER A 329 6.59 6.04 -8.13
CA SER A 329 6.46 5.96 -9.58
C SER A 329 7.39 6.93 -10.29
N ARG A 330 7.53 6.74 -11.62
CA ARG A 330 8.25 7.68 -12.49
C ARG A 330 7.62 9.08 -12.46
N LYS A 331 6.29 9.17 -12.43
CA LYS A 331 5.55 10.43 -12.32
C LYS A 331 5.91 11.13 -11.00
N VAL A 332 5.82 10.42 -9.89
CA VAL A 332 6.22 10.95 -8.57
C VAL A 332 7.69 11.40 -8.56
N TYR A 333 8.58 10.61 -9.16
CA TYR A 333 10.00 11.00 -9.26
C TYR A 333 10.18 12.33 -10.02
N GLN A 334 9.48 12.49 -11.15
CA GLN A 334 9.52 13.71 -11.96
C GLN A 334 8.96 14.92 -11.20
N GLU A 335 7.83 14.77 -10.54
CA GLU A 335 7.19 15.81 -9.71
C GLU A 335 8.08 16.21 -8.53
N ALA A 336 8.66 15.22 -7.82
CA ALA A 336 9.60 15.47 -6.72
C ALA A 336 10.91 16.13 -7.18
N ALA A 337 11.36 15.84 -8.40
CA ALA A 337 12.50 16.53 -9.00
C ALA A 337 12.13 17.98 -9.37
N ALA A 338 10.96 18.20 -9.97
CA ALA A 338 10.49 19.51 -10.39
C ALA A 338 10.28 20.47 -9.21
N CYS A 339 9.73 19.97 -8.08
CA CYS A 339 9.55 20.78 -6.87
C CYS A 339 10.84 20.94 -6.01
N GLY A 340 11.95 20.29 -6.40
CA GLY A 340 13.23 20.37 -5.70
C GLY A 340 13.41 19.41 -4.53
N ALA A 341 12.43 18.57 -4.22
CA ALA A 341 12.52 17.60 -3.12
C ALA A 341 13.67 16.59 -3.34
N ILE A 342 13.81 16.04 -4.57
CA ILE A 342 14.92 15.14 -4.92
C ILE A 342 16.27 15.82 -4.73
N ARG A 343 16.39 17.07 -5.17
CA ARG A 343 17.63 17.83 -4.99
C ARG A 343 17.99 17.96 -3.52
N THR A 344 17.05 18.35 -2.68
CA THR A 344 17.26 18.49 -1.24
C THR A 344 17.68 17.17 -0.59
N LEU A 345 17.03 16.04 -0.94
CA LEU A 345 17.37 14.71 -0.44
C LEU A 345 18.81 14.32 -0.83
N VAL A 346 19.21 14.55 -2.10
CA VAL A 346 20.55 14.24 -2.59
C VAL A 346 21.62 15.17 -1.94
N GLU A 347 21.35 16.45 -1.81
CA GLU A 347 22.23 17.41 -1.12
C GLU A 347 22.44 17.03 0.35
N ALA A 348 21.44 16.43 1.01
CA ALA A 348 21.56 15.91 2.38
C ALA A 348 22.36 14.59 2.47
N GLY A 349 22.63 13.91 1.35
CA GLY A 349 23.39 12.65 1.30
C GLY A 349 22.56 11.41 1.05
N ALA A 350 21.30 11.54 0.61
CA ALA A 350 20.46 10.40 0.27
C ALA A 350 20.88 9.72 -1.05
N ILE A 351 20.76 8.40 -1.08
CA ILE A 351 20.81 7.59 -2.30
C ILE A 351 19.38 7.48 -2.84
N VAL A 352 19.07 8.20 -3.93
CA VAL A 352 17.76 8.09 -4.58
C VAL A 352 17.80 7.00 -5.64
N THR A 353 16.95 5.99 -5.49
CA THR A 353 16.88 4.86 -6.42
C THR A 353 15.79 5.07 -7.47
N HIS A 354 15.77 4.21 -8.48
CA HIS A 354 14.66 4.19 -9.43
C HIS A 354 13.36 3.70 -8.74
N PRO A 355 12.17 4.08 -9.24
CA PRO A 355 10.90 3.62 -8.70
C PRO A 355 10.71 2.09 -8.83
N GLY A 356 10.30 1.46 -7.73
CA GLY A 356 10.07 0.01 -7.67
C GLY A 356 9.91 -0.49 -6.24
N CYS A 357 9.58 -1.75 -6.04
CA CYS A 357 9.43 -2.35 -4.71
C CYS A 357 10.80 -2.51 -4.00
N GLY A 358 11.83 -2.90 -4.73
CA GLY A 358 13.25 -2.82 -4.36
C GLY A 358 13.60 -3.35 -2.98
N LEU A 359 14.13 -2.46 -2.15
CA LEU A 359 14.57 -2.79 -0.79
C LEU A 359 13.43 -3.22 0.13
N CYS A 360 12.20 -2.73 -0.09
CA CYS A 360 11.03 -3.12 0.73
C CYS A 360 10.80 -4.64 0.72
N CYS A 361 11.04 -5.31 -0.41
CA CYS A 361 10.94 -6.77 -0.53
C CYS A 361 12.29 -7.49 -0.36
N GLY A 362 13.36 -6.78 0.01
CA GLY A 362 14.69 -7.36 0.23
C GLY A 362 15.39 -7.84 -1.04
N ARG A 363 15.05 -7.28 -2.21
CA ARG A 363 15.58 -7.72 -3.51
C ARG A 363 16.71 -6.87 -4.04
N THR A 364 16.62 -5.55 -3.91
CA THR A 364 17.60 -4.63 -4.51
C THR A 364 17.95 -3.47 -3.58
N GLY A 365 19.17 -2.94 -3.73
CA GLY A 365 19.55 -1.60 -3.29
C GLY A 365 19.50 -1.33 -1.79
N GLY A 366 20.47 -1.86 -1.01
CA GLY A 366 20.62 -1.50 0.41
C GLY A 366 20.26 -2.60 1.39
N ILE A 367 20.39 -3.85 0.97
CA ILE A 367 20.20 -5.03 1.84
C ILE A 367 21.13 -4.93 3.04
N LEU A 368 20.60 -5.24 4.23
CA LEU A 368 21.27 -5.10 5.50
C LEU A 368 21.92 -6.40 5.97
N SER A 369 22.98 -6.25 6.76
CA SER A 369 23.80 -7.29 7.36
C SER A 369 23.39 -7.59 8.80
N ASP A 370 23.98 -8.64 9.39
CA ASP A 370 23.76 -9.05 10.78
C ASP A 370 24.01 -7.90 11.77
N GLY A 371 23.03 -7.63 12.62
CA GLY A 371 23.13 -6.65 13.70
C GLY A 371 22.85 -5.20 13.27
N GLU A 372 22.63 -4.91 11.98
CA GLU A 372 22.25 -3.56 11.52
C GLU A 372 20.81 -3.24 11.93
N ARG A 373 20.55 -1.95 12.22
CA ARG A 373 19.26 -1.38 12.55
C ARG A 373 18.80 -0.41 11.47
N VAL A 374 17.57 -0.59 11.01
CA VAL A 374 16.98 0.30 10.00
C VAL A 374 15.68 0.90 10.49
N VAL A 375 15.52 2.21 10.27
CA VAL A 375 14.21 2.87 10.32
C VAL A 375 13.65 2.96 8.91
N ALA A 376 12.47 2.40 8.67
CA ALA A 376 11.93 2.23 7.34
C ALA A 376 10.45 2.64 7.26
N THR A 377 10.06 3.17 6.11
CA THR A 377 8.66 3.54 5.85
C THR A 377 7.86 2.45 5.13
N ASN A 378 8.48 1.29 4.86
CA ASN A 378 7.80 0.14 4.28
C ASN A 378 6.72 -0.44 5.23
N ASN A 379 6.06 -1.51 4.83
CA ASN A 379 4.88 -2.04 5.50
C ASN A 379 5.16 -3.21 6.43
N ARG A 380 6.30 -3.91 6.31
CA ARG A 380 6.62 -5.13 7.07
C ARG A 380 8.00 -5.11 7.67
N ASN A 381 8.13 -5.65 8.89
CA ASN A 381 9.37 -5.69 9.66
C ASN A 381 9.71 -7.09 10.21
N PHE A 382 9.15 -8.15 9.62
CA PHE A 382 9.45 -9.51 10.06
C PHE A 382 10.90 -9.91 9.71
N LEU A 383 11.39 -10.95 10.36
CA LEU A 383 12.76 -11.45 10.21
C LEU A 383 13.10 -11.76 8.74
N GLY A 384 14.25 -11.30 8.28
CA GLY A 384 14.73 -11.52 6.92
C GLY A 384 14.10 -10.63 5.84
N ARG A 385 13.22 -9.67 6.21
CA ARG A 385 12.51 -8.85 5.20
C ARG A 385 13.42 -7.94 4.38
N MET A 386 14.45 -7.35 4.98
CA MET A 386 15.36 -6.38 4.32
C MET A 386 16.82 -6.81 4.35
N GLY A 387 17.11 -8.10 4.56
CA GLY A 387 18.45 -8.64 4.67
C GLY A 387 18.47 -9.93 5.45
N THR A 388 19.44 -10.09 6.37
CA THR A 388 19.51 -11.27 7.20
C THR A 388 18.42 -11.32 8.27
N SER A 389 18.18 -12.48 8.88
CA SER A 389 17.20 -12.63 9.96
C SER A 389 17.61 -11.93 11.28
N LYS A 390 18.81 -11.33 11.34
CA LYS A 390 19.33 -10.62 12.54
C LYS A 390 19.27 -9.09 12.37
N VAL A 391 18.61 -8.59 11.34
CA VAL A 391 18.35 -7.17 11.14
C VAL A 391 17.17 -6.73 12.00
N GLU A 392 17.31 -5.59 12.66
CA GLU A 392 16.25 -4.94 13.42
C GLU A 392 15.57 -3.86 12.56
N ILE A 393 14.31 -4.08 12.16
CA ILE A 393 13.56 -3.15 11.32
C ILE A 393 12.50 -2.44 12.16
N TYR A 394 12.61 -1.11 12.25
CA TYR A 394 11.64 -0.22 12.88
C TYR A 394 10.80 0.47 11.80
N LEU A 395 9.49 0.27 11.79
CA LEU A 395 8.61 0.97 10.84
C LEU A 395 8.19 2.33 11.41
N ALA A 396 8.30 3.37 10.59
CA ALA A 396 7.99 4.74 10.99
C ALA A 396 7.40 5.56 9.84
N SER A 397 6.90 6.76 10.16
CA SER A 397 6.51 7.74 9.17
C SER A 397 7.71 8.39 8.48
N PRO A 398 7.54 8.97 7.26
CA PRO A 398 8.59 9.70 6.56
C PRO A 398 9.25 10.81 7.39
N LYS A 399 8.47 11.58 8.15
CA LYS A 399 9.00 12.63 9.03
C LYS A 399 9.92 12.05 10.10
N THR A 400 9.45 11.00 10.77
CA THR A 400 10.25 10.30 11.80
C THR A 400 11.51 9.68 11.20
N ALA A 401 11.39 9.01 10.04
CA ALA A 401 12.52 8.40 9.36
C ALA A 401 13.59 9.44 8.94
N ALA A 402 13.16 10.58 8.37
CA ALA A 402 14.07 11.66 7.98
C ALA A 402 14.78 12.30 9.19
N ALA A 403 14.06 12.52 10.29
CA ALA A 403 14.66 13.03 11.53
C ALA A 403 15.72 12.07 12.09
N CYS A 404 15.42 10.77 12.08
CA CYS A 404 16.37 9.74 12.51
C CYS A 404 17.61 9.68 11.61
N ALA A 405 17.46 9.90 10.29
CA ALA A 405 18.59 9.92 9.36
C ALA A 405 19.57 11.06 9.67
N VAL A 406 19.08 12.24 10.03
CA VAL A 406 19.91 13.38 10.44
C VAL A 406 20.60 13.09 11.78
N ALA A 407 19.85 12.56 12.75
CA ALA A 407 20.36 12.35 14.11
C ALA A 407 21.28 11.11 14.24
N GLY A 408 21.22 10.14 13.31
CA GLY A 408 21.91 8.84 13.40
C GLY A 408 21.34 7.91 14.48
N LYS A 409 20.22 8.27 15.05
CA LYS A 409 19.51 7.54 16.09
C LYS A 409 18.03 7.87 16.06
N ILE A 410 17.23 7.06 16.75
CA ILE A 410 15.79 7.32 16.88
C ILE A 410 15.59 8.62 17.68
N VAL A 411 14.82 9.55 17.09
CA VAL A 411 14.45 10.84 17.70
C VAL A 411 13.00 11.20 17.31
N ILE A 412 12.36 12.00 18.14
CA ILE A 412 11.03 12.56 17.85
C ILE A 412 11.17 13.62 16.74
N PRO A 413 10.37 13.54 15.63
CA PRO A 413 10.37 14.60 14.64
C PRO A 413 9.84 15.92 15.22
N GLU A 414 10.45 17.04 14.83
CA GLU A 414 10.01 18.37 15.22
C GLU A 414 8.54 18.62 14.77
N LYS A 415 7.81 19.44 15.56
CA LYS A 415 6.43 19.85 15.25
C LYS A 415 6.37 20.86 14.12
#